data_c3ba295a2243120858f1d5f846f21420
#
_entry.id   c3ba295a2243120858f1d5f846f21420
#
_cell.length_a   1.000
_cell.length_b   1.000
_cell.length_c   1.000
_cell.angle_alpha   90.00
_cell.angle_beta   90.00
_cell.angle_gamma   90.00
#
_symmetry.space_group_name_H-M   'P 1'
#
loop_
_entity.id
_entity.type
_entity.pdbx_description
1 polymer ?
#
loop_
_entity_poly.entity_id
_entity_poly.type
_entity_poly.pdbx_seq_one_letter_code
_entity_poly.pdbx_strand_id
1 'polypeptide(L)'
;MALLHRKQVVAVVVEGAEGTAEVPANADAGFNTFETSFSPEVEQYERNPFRSSLGRLASIAGVKTGTVGFMTELVGSGDHTPAGTALPFHTLMLACGYEKVALDTVTVTATTGVQFIAGETLTGSASRTGICGMSSRVGDTTIYVVATGNTLTTGETALTGSISNNDQGAVSAVDADVAVMYKPLSTEGSSYTVGVFNDGIRHRIQGARGNVSFAGSTGQPVKMSFEFTGPFKDSDDITLLTPTYPTLVPPAMLNANLSAHTDLLIVDSFEIATGNELSVRRSANDPAGAISTKITQRSMSGSIDPEVETIANHNFILKMTNNDEGLLDLTIGSTTGNRFRLQGPNCSYAGVSGGERGGISTYSMDLSLNETSLGDNDFRLLCF
;
A
#
# COMPACT_ATOMS: atom_id res chain seq x y z
N MET A 1 5.05 -21.06 32.96
CA MET A 1 5.10 -19.61 33.22
C MET A 1 3.99 -18.99 32.40
N ALA A 2 3.22 -18.04 32.91
CA ALA A 2 2.21 -17.36 32.10
C ALA A 2 2.91 -16.33 31.18
N LEU A 3 2.57 -16.31 29.91
CA LEU A 3 3.11 -15.38 28.92
C LEU A 3 2.34 -14.06 28.97
N LEU A 4 3.04 -12.95 28.76
CA LEU A 4 2.44 -11.63 28.80
C LEU A 4 1.94 -11.21 27.40
N HIS A 5 0.65 -11.07 27.22
CA HIS A 5 0.02 -10.71 25.95
C HIS A 5 0.56 -9.40 25.33
N ARG A 6 0.97 -8.43 26.15
CA ARG A 6 1.48 -7.14 25.69
C ARG A 6 2.93 -7.19 25.18
N LYS A 7 3.65 -8.29 25.40
CA LYS A 7 5.01 -8.50 24.91
C LYS A 7 4.95 -9.25 23.57
N GLN A 8 4.58 -8.55 22.53
CA GLN A 8 4.49 -9.09 21.16
C GLN A 8 5.38 -8.32 20.21
N VAL A 9 6.01 -9.02 19.29
CA VAL A 9 6.80 -8.46 18.20
C VAL A 9 6.46 -9.22 16.92
N VAL A 10 6.19 -8.51 15.86
CA VAL A 10 6.04 -9.10 14.51
C VAL A 10 7.30 -8.80 13.72
N ALA A 11 7.78 -9.78 12.99
CA ALA A 11 8.92 -9.63 12.09
C ALA A 11 8.60 -10.22 10.72
N VAL A 12 9.01 -9.53 9.66
CA VAL A 12 8.78 -9.94 8.28
C VAL A 12 10.10 -9.93 7.53
N VAL A 13 10.54 -11.08 7.06
CA VAL A 13 11.81 -11.27 6.36
C VAL A 13 11.59 -11.85 4.97
N VAL A 14 12.35 -11.36 3.99
CA VAL A 14 12.33 -11.90 2.62
C VAL A 14 12.92 -13.30 2.59
N GLU A 15 12.31 -14.21 1.85
CA GLU A 15 12.83 -15.57 1.65
C GLU A 15 13.86 -15.61 0.53
N GLY A 16 14.95 -16.35 0.76
CA GLY A 16 15.97 -16.59 -0.26
C GLY A 16 15.49 -17.50 -1.39
N ALA A 17 14.57 -18.42 -1.08
CA ALA A 17 13.87 -19.26 -2.04
C ALA A 17 12.40 -19.37 -1.63
N GLU A 18 11.49 -19.36 -2.60
CA GLU A 18 10.06 -19.38 -2.36
C GLU A 18 9.62 -20.55 -1.47
N GLY A 19 8.90 -20.24 -0.40
CA GLY A 19 8.40 -21.24 0.56
C GLY A 19 9.48 -21.83 1.46
N THR A 20 10.68 -21.26 1.49
CA THR A 20 11.74 -21.68 2.41
C THR A 20 11.80 -20.70 3.55
N ALA A 21 11.34 -21.13 4.73
CA ALA A 21 11.26 -20.28 5.91
C ALA A 21 12.63 -19.77 6.35
N GLU A 22 12.74 -18.45 6.47
CA GLU A 22 13.89 -17.76 7.05
C GLU A 22 13.70 -17.55 8.57
N VAL A 23 14.78 -17.19 9.23
CA VAL A 23 14.75 -16.85 10.67
C VAL A 23 14.75 -15.34 10.83
N PRO A 24 13.61 -14.75 11.22
CA PRO A 24 13.54 -13.30 11.42
C PRO A 24 14.50 -12.83 12.52
N ALA A 25 15.15 -11.69 12.27
CA ALA A 25 16.08 -11.02 13.17
C ALA A 25 15.51 -9.69 13.70
N ASN A 26 16.23 -9.02 14.60
CA ASN A 26 15.80 -7.72 15.13
C ASN A 26 15.59 -6.65 14.05
N ALA A 27 16.38 -6.69 12.97
CA ALA A 27 16.26 -5.75 11.86
C ALA A 27 14.95 -5.90 11.07
N ASP A 28 14.35 -7.09 11.09
CA ASP A 28 13.12 -7.42 10.35
C ASP A 28 11.85 -7.02 11.10
N ALA A 29 12.00 -6.45 12.31
CA ALA A 29 10.90 -6.08 13.22
C ALA A 29 10.94 -4.60 13.61
N GLY A 30 11.62 -3.75 12.84
CA GLY A 30 11.85 -2.34 13.14
C GLY A 30 10.63 -1.41 12.93
N PHE A 31 9.43 -1.85 13.29
CA PHE A 31 8.17 -1.10 13.18
C PHE A 31 7.27 -1.34 14.40
N ASN A 32 6.49 -0.33 14.79
CA ASN A 32 5.52 -0.46 15.87
C ASN A 32 4.32 -1.28 15.39
N THR A 33 3.88 -2.25 16.19
CA THR A 33 2.72 -3.09 15.89
C THR A 33 1.60 -2.88 16.90
N PHE A 34 0.38 -2.86 16.37
CA PHE A 34 -0.86 -2.75 17.13
C PHE A 34 -1.79 -3.89 16.73
N GLU A 35 -2.63 -4.34 17.66
CA GLU A 35 -3.71 -5.31 17.37
C GLU A 35 -3.24 -6.56 16.64
N THR A 36 -2.12 -7.14 17.09
CA THR A 36 -1.55 -8.34 16.46
C THR A 36 -2.45 -9.54 16.68
N SER A 37 -2.73 -10.26 15.61
CA SER A 37 -3.47 -11.52 15.60
C SER A 37 -2.72 -12.60 14.85
N PHE A 38 -2.81 -13.85 15.32
CA PHE A 38 -2.32 -15.02 14.62
C PHE A 38 -3.39 -16.10 14.62
N SER A 39 -3.76 -16.60 13.45
CA SER A 39 -4.82 -17.59 13.27
C SER A 39 -4.28 -18.76 12.44
N PRO A 40 -3.84 -19.85 13.08
CA PRO A 40 -3.48 -21.06 12.35
C PRO A 40 -4.74 -21.82 11.94
N GLU A 41 -4.75 -22.32 10.72
CA GLU A 41 -5.82 -23.15 10.16
C GLU A 41 -5.25 -24.47 9.68
N VAL A 42 -5.92 -25.56 10.05
CA VAL A 42 -5.56 -26.92 9.61
C VAL A 42 -6.80 -27.58 9.04
N GLU A 43 -6.79 -27.93 7.78
CA GLU A 43 -7.87 -28.71 7.18
C GLU A 43 -8.03 -30.05 7.90
N GLN A 44 -9.27 -30.43 8.25
CA GLN A 44 -9.56 -31.66 8.94
C GLN A 44 -10.41 -32.56 8.06
N TYR A 45 -9.88 -33.74 7.71
CA TYR A 45 -10.62 -34.74 6.94
C TYR A 45 -11.25 -35.76 7.86
N GLU A 46 -12.58 -35.76 7.94
CA GLU A 46 -13.34 -36.71 8.74
C GLU A 46 -13.30 -38.11 8.14
N ARG A 47 -13.26 -39.12 9.02
CA ARG A 47 -13.25 -40.53 8.65
C ARG A 47 -14.46 -41.22 9.27
N ASN A 48 -15.48 -41.47 8.43
CA ASN A 48 -16.74 -42.10 8.87
C ASN A 48 -16.97 -43.44 8.13
N PRO A 49 -16.12 -44.47 8.31
CA PRO A 49 -16.35 -45.79 7.70
C PRO A 49 -17.50 -46.52 8.44
N PHE A 50 -18.21 -47.37 7.69
CA PHE A 50 -19.19 -48.29 8.30
C PHE A 50 -18.42 -49.34 9.12
N ARG A 51 -18.84 -49.48 10.38
CA ARG A 51 -18.24 -50.37 11.38
C ARG A 51 -19.29 -51.05 12.24
N SER A 52 -18.91 -52.08 13.00
CA SER A 52 -19.74 -52.69 14.02
C SER A 52 -19.96 -51.78 15.26
N SER A 53 -19.23 -50.68 15.37
CA SER A 53 -19.33 -49.65 16.42
C SER A 53 -19.91 -48.36 15.84
N LEU A 54 -20.74 -47.66 16.61
CA LEU A 54 -21.31 -46.35 16.25
C LEU A 54 -20.33 -45.17 16.43
N GLY A 55 -19.13 -45.44 16.98
CA GLY A 55 -18.14 -44.42 17.26
C GLY A 55 -17.46 -43.88 15.99
N ARG A 56 -17.15 -42.57 15.95
CA ARG A 56 -16.44 -41.85 14.90
C ARG A 56 -14.92 -42.12 15.03
N LEU A 57 -14.19 -42.22 13.91
CA LEU A 57 -12.74 -42.26 13.90
C LEU A 57 -12.16 -40.85 14.02
N ALA A 58 -10.90 -40.78 14.49
CA ALA A 58 -10.15 -39.53 14.47
C ALA A 58 -9.99 -38.97 13.06
N SER A 59 -10.12 -37.68 12.91
CA SER A 59 -9.84 -36.96 11.65
C SER A 59 -8.36 -37.01 11.29
N ILE A 60 -8.03 -36.76 10.03
CA ILE A 60 -6.65 -36.62 9.53
C ILE A 60 -6.41 -35.13 9.27
N ALA A 61 -5.30 -34.60 9.78
CA ALA A 61 -4.87 -33.25 9.48
C ALA A 61 -4.37 -33.17 8.00
N GLY A 62 -4.87 -32.19 7.26
CA GLY A 62 -4.51 -31.91 5.91
C GLY A 62 -3.60 -30.70 5.78
N VAL A 63 -3.91 -29.81 4.82
CA VAL A 63 -3.12 -28.60 4.55
C VAL A 63 -3.14 -27.67 5.76
N LYS A 64 -1.99 -27.10 6.05
CA LYS A 64 -1.78 -26.19 7.19
C LYS A 64 -1.48 -24.80 6.66
N THR A 65 -2.31 -23.85 6.99
CA THR A 65 -2.14 -22.43 6.65
C THR A 65 -2.20 -21.58 7.92
N GLY A 66 -1.82 -20.34 7.81
CA GLY A 66 -1.94 -19.38 8.90
C GLY A 66 -2.13 -17.97 8.33
N THR A 67 -2.86 -17.18 9.09
CA THR A 67 -3.06 -15.76 8.82
C THR A 67 -2.49 -14.95 9.98
N VAL A 68 -1.74 -13.89 9.65
CA VAL A 68 -1.18 -12.92 10.60
C VAL A 68 -1.72 -11.55 10.24
N GLY A 69 -2.45 -10.94 11.17
CA GLY A 69 -2.96 -9.57 11.05
C GLY A 69 -2.32 -8.66 12.10
N PHE A 70 -2.00 -7.43 11.71
CA PHE A 70 -1.54 -6.37 12.61
C PHE A 70 -1.68 -5.00 11.96
N MET A 71 -1.62 -3.97 12.79
CA MET A 71 -1.59 -2.58 12.32
C MET A 71 -0.23 -1.95 12.63
N THR A 72 0.18 -0.98 11.81
CA THR A 72 1.30 -0.08 12.06
C THR A 72 0.93 1.35 11.71
N GLU A 73 1.72 2.31 12.14
CA GLU A 73 1.53 3.72 11.81
C GLU A 73 2.27 4.07 10.51
N LEU A 74 1.68 4.96 9.71
CA LEU A 74 2.35 5.55 8.55
C LEU A 74 3.36 6.59 9.06
N VAL A 75 4.62 6.17 9.17
CA VAL A 75 5.71 7.00 9.71
C VAL A 75 6.94 6.94 8.79
N GLY A 76 7.58 8.09 8.58
CA GLY A 76 8.80 8.20 7.79
C GLY A 76 10.04 7.72 8.55
N SER A 77 11.16 7.67 7.85
CA SER A 77 12.48 7.42 8.43
C SER A 77 13.24 8.72 8.78
N GLY A 78 12.68 9.89 8.43
CA GLY A 78 13.39 11.18 8.48
C GLY A 78 14.31 11.41 7.30
N ASP A 79 14.47 10.40 6.46
CA ASP A 79 15.20 10.46 5.20
C ASP A 79 14.26 10.01 4.08
N HIS A 80 14.15 10.83 3.06
CA HIS A 80 13.25 10.61 1.91
C HIS A 80 14.03 10.21 0.65
N THR A 81 15.34 10.15 0.75
CA THR A 81 16.19 9.78 -0.40
C THR A 81 16.16 8.27 -0.64
N PRO A 82 16.22 7.82 -1.90
CA PRO A 82 16.20 6.39 -2.23
C PRO A 82 17.34 5.57 -1.61
N ALA A 83 18.51 6.21 -1.44
CA ALA A 83 19.70 5.61 -0.83
C ALA A 83 19.72 5.73 0.71
N GLY A 84 18.80 6.50 1.29
CA GLY A 84 18.74 6.75 2.72
C GLY A 84 18.16 5.60 3.54
N THR A 85 17.87 5.88 4.80
CA THR A 85 17.29 4.89 5.71
C THR A 85 15.95 4.38 5.17
N ALA A 86 15.81 3.07 5.05
CA ALA A 86 14.57 2.46 4.58
C ALA A 86 13.39 2.83 5.48
N LEU A 87 12.23 3.04 4.88
CA LEU A 87 10.99 3.29 5.62
C LEU A 87 10.64 2.08 6.50
N PRO A 88 10.14 2.27 7.72
CA PRO A 88 9.83 1.17 8.64
C PRO A 88 8.93 0.10 8.03
N PHE A 89 7.99 0.49 7.18
CA PHE A 89 7.04 -0.39 6.49
C PHE A 89 7.54 -0.90 5.12
N HIS A 90 8.80 -0.66 4.75
CA HIS A 90 9.34 -1.01 3.43
C HIS A 90 9.10 -2.48 3.08
N THR A 91 9.58 -3.40 3.91
CA THR A 91 9.45 -4.86 3.69
C THR A 91 7.99 -5.30 3.65
N LEU A 92 7.12 -4.66 4.45
CA LEU A 92 5.69 -4.94 4.50
C LEU A 92 5.00 -4.60 3.18
N MET A 93 5.32 -3.44 2.59
CA MET A 93 4.78 -3.04 1.28
C MET A 93 5.23 -3.99 0.17
N LEU A 94 6.52 -4.37 0.15
CA LEU A 94 7.02 -5.35 -0.82
C LEU A 94 6.29 -6.70 -0.70
N ALA A 95 5.99 -7.15 0.54
CA ALA A 95 5.27 -8.39 0.79
C ALA A 95 3.78 -8.33 0.36
N CYS A 96 3.23 -7.13 0.18
CA CYS A 96 1.88 -6.89 -0.34
C CYS A 96 1.85 -6.66 -1.87
N GLY A 97 2.95 -6.93 -2.59
CA GLY A 97 3.01 -6.81 -4.05
C GLY A 97 3.28 -5.39 -4.56
N TYR A 98 4.00 -4.58 -3.80
CA TYR A 98 4.49 -3.27 -4.23
C TYR A 98 5.97 -3.32 -4.56
N GLU A 99 6.43 -2.38 -5.38
CA GLU A 99 7.84 -2.10 -5.57
C GLU A 99 8.21 -0.68 -5.12
N LYS A 100 9.45 -0.51 -4.68
CA LYS A 100 10.05 0.79 -4.33
C LYS A 100 10.71 1.38 -5.57
N VAL A 101 10.36 2.62 -5.89
CA VAL A 101 10.90 3.37 -7.02
C VAL A 101 11.50 4.68 -6.52
N ALA A 102 12.70 5.02 -6.99
CA ALA A 102 13.34 6.31 -6.79
C ALA A 102 12.72 7.36 -7.71
N LEU A 103 12.52 8.56 -7.21
CA LEU A 103 11.98 9.67 -7.99
C LEU A 103 12.88 10.89 -7.95
N ASP A 104 13.04 11.49 -9.13
CA ASP A 104 13.56 12.83 -9.32
C ASP A 104 12.41 13.84 -9.26
N THR A 105 12.71 15.09 -8.99
CA THR A 105 11.77 16.18 -9.22
C THR A 105 12.19 17.04 -10.40
N VAL A 106 11.20 17.41 -11.20
CA VAL A 106 11.36 18.36 -12.31
C VAL A 106 10.49 19.57 -11.99
N THR A 107 11.12 20.73 -11.83
CA THR A 107 10.41 21.99 -11.60
C THR A 107 10.17 22.69 -12.94
N VAL A 108 8.91 22.98 -13.23
CA VAL A 108 8.47 23.68 -14.44
C VAL A 108 8.01 25.09 -14.13
N THR A 109 8.20 26.03 -15.08
CA THR A 109 7.96 27.46 -14.85
C THR A 109 6.50 27.88 -14.91
N ALA A 110 5.65 27.10 -15.56
CA ALA A 110 4.21 27.33 -15.63
C ALA A 110 3.49 26.04 -16.02
N THR A 111 2.38 25.78 -15.34
CA THR A 111 1.45 24.73 -15.72
C THR A 111 0.14 25.37 -16.13
N THR A 112 -0.23 25.30 -17.39
CA THR A 112 -1.51 25.82 -17.87
C THR A 112 -2.47 24.67 -18.15
N GLY A 113 -3.25 24.31 -17.14
CA GLY A 113 -4.57 23.72 -17.38
C GLY A 113 -4.66 22.22 -17.55
N VAL A 114 -3.61 21.43 -17.66
CA VAL A 114 -3.74 19.96 -17.82
C VAL A 114 -2.78 19.19 -16.91
N GLN A 115 -3.21 18.00 -16.51
CA GLN A 115 -2.49 17.13 -15.57
C GLN A 115 -1.63 16.12 -16.33
N PHE A 116 -0.42 15.87 -15.88
CA PHE A 116 0.33 14.69 -16.27
C PHE A 116 -0.23 13.46 -15.55
N ILE A 117 -0.21 12.34 -16.24
CA ILE A 117 -0.77 11.07 -15.75
C ILE A 117 0.37 10.17 -15.27
N ALA A 118 0.20 9.56 -14.10
CA ALA A 118 1.18 8.62 -13.54
C ALA A 118 1.44 7.46 -14.51
N GLY A 119 2.72 7.21 -14.80
CA GLY A 119 3.18 6.17 -15.73
C GLY A 119 3.39 6.66 -17.17
N GLU A 120 2.90 7.85 -17.58
CA GLU A 120 3.15 8.34 -18.94
C GLU A 120 4.62 8.76 -19.14
N THR A 121 5.08 8.68 -20.39
CA THR A 121 6.38 9.18 -20.76
C THR A 121 6.34 10.70 -20.94
N LEU A 122 7.20 11.40 -20.22
CA LEU A 122 7.45 12.84 -20.37
C LEU A 122 8.62 13.03 -21.30
N THR A 123 8.48 13.87 -22.30
CA THR A 123 9.54 14.18 -23.28
C THR A 123 9.88 15.67 -23.23
N GLY A 124 11.15 15.96 -23.01
CA GLY A 124 11.71 17.31 -23.06
C GLY A 124 12.04 17.75 -24.50
N SER A 125 12.29 19.04 -24.68
CA SER A 125 12.59 19.66 -25.99
C SER A 125 13.85 19.10 -26.67
N ALA A 126 14.80 18.57 -25.90
CA ALA A 126 16.02 17.92 -26.41
C ALA A 126 15.84 16.39 -26.59
N SER A 127 14.61 15.88 -26.69
CA SER A 127 14.28 14.45 -26.78
C SER A 127 14.74 13.63 -25.59
N ARG A 128 14.93 14.28 -24.44
CA ARG A 128 15.17 13.62 -23.16
C ARG A 128 13.85 13.15 -22.55
N THR A 129 13.89 12.06 -21.81
CA THR A 129 12.68 11.41 -21.34
C THR A 129 12.73 11.11 -19.85
N GLY A 130 11.56 11.01 -19.24
CA GLY A 130 11.33 10.52 -17.90
C GLY A 130 9.94 9.88 -17.86
N ILE A 131 9.65 9.09 -16.84
CA ILE A 131 8.31 8.53 -16.63
C ILE A 131 7.65 9.30 -15.49
N CYS A 132 6.44 9.80 -15.69
CA CYS A 132 5.69 10.48 -14.66
C CYS A 132 5.43 9.53 -13.48
N GLY A 133 6.04 9.79 -12.34
CA GLY A 133 5.92 8.95 -11.14
C GLY A 133 4.57 9.14 -10.45
N MET A 134 4.14 10.39 -10.30
CA MET A 134 2.90 10.79 -9.64
C MET A 134 2.09 11.68 -10.58
N SER A 135 0.78 11.47 -10.67
CA SER A 135 -0.07 12.40 -11.43
C SER A 135 0.04 13.82 -10.86
N SER A 136 0.20 14.81 -11.72
CA SER A 136 0.23 16.21 -11.30
C SER A 136 -1.19 16.77 -11.17
N ARG A 137 -1.37 17.72 -10.24
CA ARG A 137 -2.58 18.56 -10.18
C ARG A 137 -2.45 19.73 -11.14
N VAL A 138 -3.56 20.30 -11.53
CA VAL A 138 -3.57 21.60 -12.23
C VAL A 138 -2.88 22.65 -11.35
N GLY A 139 -1.85 23.31 -11.89
CA GLY A 139 -1.07 24.30 -11.17
C GLY A 139 0.15 23.78 -10.41
N ASP A 140 0.38 22.47 -10.37
CA ASP A 140 1.63 21.93 -9.80
C ASP A 140 2.83 22.40 -10.63
N THR A 141 3.83 22.93 -9.96
CA THR A 141 5.10 23.34 -10.59
C THR A 141 6.20 22.30 -10.37
N THR A 142 5.98 21.33 -9.49
CA THR A 142 6.93 20.23 -9.22
C THR A 142 6.32 18.92 -9.68
N ILE A 143 6.97 18.27 -10.63
CA ILE A 143 6.56 16.98 -11.19
C ILE A 143 7.55 15.91 -10.71
N TYR A 144 7.02 14.81 -10.18
CA TYR A 144 7.80 13.65 -9.74
C TYR A 144 8.02 12.70 -10.91
N VAL A 145 9.27 12.36 -11.19
CA VAL A 145 9.66 11.64 -12.41
C VAL A 145 10.57 10.46 -12.06
N VAL A 146 10.34 9.32 -12.68
CA VAL A 146 11.29 8.21 -12.67
C VAL A 146 12.34 8.49 -13.75
N ALA A 147 13.61 8.51 -13.38
CA ALA A 147 14.71 8.71 -14.31
C ALA A 147 14.77 7.59 -15.36
N THR A 148 15.07 7.95 -16.60
CA THR A 148 15.33 7.04 -17.71
C THR A 148 16.79 7.09 -18.13
N GLY A 149 17.22 6.26 -19.06
CA GLY A 149 18.60 6.27 -19.56
C GLY A 149 19.01 7.60 -20.27
N ASN A 150 18.03 8.43 -20.66
CA ASN A 150 18.24 9.76 -21.25
C ASN A 150 17.42 10.78 -20.44
N THR A 151 17.87 11.06 -19.22
CA THR A 151 17.14 11.83 -18.22
C THR A 151 16.89 13.29 -18.61
N LEU A 152 15.76 13.84 -18.17
CA LEU A 152 15.43 15.26 -18.25
C LEU A 152 16.50 16.11 -17.55
N THR A 153 16.75 17.30 -18.07
CA THR A 153 17.70 18.25 -17.47
C THR A 153 17.14 19.66 -17.44
N THR A 154 17.75 20.49 -16.60
CA THR A 154 17.47 21.92 -16.57
C THR A 154 17.72 22.56 -17.94
N GLY A 155 16.83 23.47 -18.36
CA GLY A 155 16.91 24.18 -19.62
C GLY A 155 16.09 23.57 -20.76
N GLU A 156 15.36 22.48 -20.55
CA GLU A 156 14.34 22.05 -21.50
C GLU A 156 13.29 23.17 -21.65
N THR A 157 12.94 23.53 -22.89
CA THR A 157 12.01 24.63 -23.16
C THR A 157 10.55 24.22 -23.09
N ALA A 158 10.27 22.91 -23.15
CA ALA A 158 8.96 22.31 -23.03
C ALA A 158 9.05 20.92 -22.43
N LEU A 159 8.01 20.46 -21.76
CA LEU A 159 7.83 19.12 -21.25
C LEU A 159 6.46 18.60 -21.70
N THR A 160 6.43 17.55 -22.53
CA THR A 160 5.22 17.02 -23.14
C THR A 160 4.94 15.60 -22.64
N GLY A 161 3.71 15.33 -22.20
CA GLY A 161 3.24 14.00 -21.82
C GLY A 161 2.74 13.19 -23.03
N SER A 162 3.04 11.90 -23.04
CA SER A 162 2.67 11.00 -24.15
C SER A 162 1.18 10.69 -24.26
N ILE A 163 0.43 10.86 -23.17
CA ILE A 163 -1.02 10.60 -23.10
C ILE A 163 -1.78 11.90 -22.89
N SER A 164 -1.36 12.69 -21.92
CA SER A 164 -1.99 13.97 -21.61
C SER A 164 -1.85 14.99 -22.74
N ASN A 165 -0.88 14.81 -23.65
CA ASN A 165 -0.52 15.75 -24.72
C ASN A 165 -0.27 17.17 -24.21
N ASN A 166 0.09 17.28 -22.94
CA ASN A 166 0.38 18.57 -22.33
C ASN A 166 1.75 19.06 -22.71
N ASP A 167 1.78 20.31 -23.12
CA ASP A 167 3.00 21.07 -23.26
C ASP A 167 3.10 22.02 -22.05
N GLN A 168 3.95 21.67 -21.12
CA GLN A 168 4.24 22.47 -19.94
C GLN A 168 5.46 23.34 -20.22
N GLY A 169 5.56 24.44 -19.47
CA GLY A 169 6.65 25.40 -19.63
C GLY A 169 8.06 24.83 -19.43
N ALA A 170 9.04 25.71 -19.55
CA ALA A 170 10.46 25.33 -19.44
C ALA A 170 10.80 24.68 -18.11
N VAL A 171 11.67 23.67 -18.15
CA VAL A 171 12.24 23.03 -16.97
C VAL A 171 13.26 23.95 -16.33
N SER A 172 12.97 24.45 -15.14
CA SER A 172 13.83 25.39 -14.41
C SER A 172 14.82 24.70 -13.47
N ALA A 173 14.49 23.53 -12.94
CA ALA A 173 15.36 22.71 -12.10
C ALA A 173 15.05 21.22 -12.24
N VAL A 174 16.06 20.39 -12.04
CA VAL A 174 15.92 18.93 -11.88
C VAL A 174 16.78 18.53 -10.71
N ASP A 175 16.14 17.92 -9.70
CA ASP A 175 16.82 17.38 -8.53
C ASP A 175 16.65 15.85 -8.52
N ALA A 176 17.78 15.13 -8.50
CA ALA A 176 17.79 13.68 -8.56
C ALA A 176 17.60 13.04 -7.19
N ASP A 177 16.96 11.85 -7.17
CA ASP A 177 16.84 10.99 -5.99
C ASP A 177 16.25 11.69 -4.74
N VAL A 178 15.20 12.50 -4.92
CA VAL A 178 14.63 13.32 -3.85
C VAL A 178 13.40 12.72 -3.18
N ALA A 179 12.90 11.60 -3.67
CA ALA A 179 11.71 10.97 -3.09
C ALA A 179 11.66 9.47 -3.35
N VAL A 180 10.86 8.78 -2.54
CA VAL A 180 10.60 7.34 -2.66
C VAL A 180 9.13 7.11 -2.89
N MET A 181 8.82 6.34 -3.94
CA MET A 181 7.46 5.93 -4.27
C MET A 181 7.30 4.41 -4.15
N TYR A 182 6.15 3.99 -3.64
CA TYR A 182 5.67 2.62 -3.76
C TYR A 182 4.54 2.56 -4.78
N LYS A 183 4.68 1.68 -5.74
CA LYS A 183 3.64 1.38 -6.72
C LYS A 183 3.36 -0.12 -6.77
N PRO A 184 2.16 -0.53 -7.17
CA PRO A 184 1.85 -1.93 -7.40
C PRO A 184 2.78 -2.56 -8.43
N LEU A 185 3.01 -3.86 -8.29
CA LEU A 185 3.85 -4.66 -9.18
C LEU A 185 3.06 -5.89 -9.64
N SER A 186 2.86 -6.05 -10.95
CA SER A 186 2.21 -7.22 -11.54
C SER A 186 3.16 -8.39 -11.75
N THR A 187 4.47 -8.12 -11.76
CA THR A 187 5.48 -9.19 -11.80
C THR A 187 5.60 -9.83 -10.43
N GLU A 188 5.69 -11.14 -10.38
CA GLU A 188 5.79 -11.84 -9.12
C GLU A 188 7.06 -11.46 -8.35
N GLY A 189 6.88 -10.86 -7.18
CA GLY A 189 7.94 -10.54 -6.23
C GLY A 189 8.34 -11.73 -5.35
N SER A 190 9.30 -11.51 -4.45
CA SER A 190 9.74 -12.49 -3.44
C SER A 190 8.60 -12.91 -2.52
N SER A 191 8.71 -14.09 -1.92
CA SER A 191 7.88 -14.53 -0.79
C SER A 191 8.53 -14.14 0.54
N TYR A 192 7.75 -14.20 1.61
CA TYR A 192 8.16 -13.71 2.92
C TYR A 192 7.85 -14.73 4.01
N THR A 193 8.73 -14.79 5.01
CA THR A 193 8.45 -15.45 6.28
C THR A 193 7.97 -14.39 7.27
N VAL A 194 6.80 -14.63 7.87
CA VAL A 194 6.25 -13.76 8.92
C VAL A 194 6.31 -14.51 10.25
N GLY A 195 6.97 -13.91 11.23
CA GLY A 195 7.10 -14.42 12.59
C GLY A 195 6.35 -13.56 13.59
N VAL A 196 5.50 -14.17 14.40
CA VAL A 196 4.82 -13.53 15.54
C VAL A 196 5.44 -14.05 16.82
N PHE A 197 6.09 -13.20 17.58
CA PHE A 197 6.78 -13.49 18.84
C PHE A 197 5.91 -13.04 20.00
N ASN A 198 5.61 -13.96 20.91
CA ASN A 198 4.79 -13.73 22.11
C ASN A 198 5.56 -14.19 23.34
N ASP A 199 6.27 -13.27 24.02
CA ASP A 199 6.95 -13.48 25.33
C ASP A 199 7.57 -14.90 25.53
N GLY A 200 8.32 -15.39 24.54
CA GLY A 200 9.03 -16.68 24.61
C GLY A 200 8.53 -17.75 23.63
N ILE A 201 7.46 -17.50 22.88
CA ILE A 201 6.99 -18.37 21.81
C ILE A 201 7.03 -17.58 20.48
N ARG A 202 7.42 -18.27 19.43
CA ARG A 202 7.31 -17.76 18.05
C ARG A 202 6.39 -18.64 17.23
N HIS A 203 5.49 -18.03 16.48
CA HIS A 203 4.70 -18.66 15.42
C HIS A 203 5.20 -18.18 14.07
N ARG A 204 5.38 -19.07 13.09
CA ARG A 204 5.84 -18.70 11.75
C ARG A 204 4.91 -19.21 10.66
N ILE A 205 4.66 -18.33 9.69
CA ILE A 205 4.16 -18.69 8.36
C ILE A 205 5.25 -18.42 7.33
N GLN A 206 5.32 -19.27 6.31
CA GLN A 206 6.30 -19.18 5.22
C GLN A 206 5.61 -18.92 3.89
N GLY A 207 6.37 -18.54 2.85
CA GLY A 207 5.80 -18.31 1.54
C GLY A 207 4.68 -17.28 1.55
N ALA A 208 4.65 -16.39 2.54
CA ALA A 208 3.55 -15.49 2.80
C ALA A 208 3.53 -14.32 1.82
N ARG A 209 2.32 -13.86 1.50
CA ARG A 209 2.00 -12.59 0.86
C ARG A 209 0.79 -11.99 1.56
N GLY A 210 0.55 -10.69 1.35
CA GLY A 210 -0.47 -10.01 2.13
C GLY A 210 -1.26 -8.96 1.38
N ASN A 211 -2.17 -8.39 2.15
CA ASN A 211 -2.94 -7.20 1.84
C ASN A 211 -2.50 -6.05 2.75
N VAL A 212 -2.66 -4.83 2.26
CA VAL A 212 -2.52 -3.61 3.05
C VAL A 212 -3.74 -2.71 2.85
N SER A 213 -4.21 -2.10 3.93
CA SER A 213 -5.15 -0.98 3.87
C SER A 213 -4.60 0.21 4.63
N PHE A 214 -4.97 1.40 4.17
CA PHE A 214 -4.62 2.69 4.74
C PHE A 214 -5.90 3.33 5.26
N ALA A 215 -5.95 3.69 6.52
CA ALA A 215 -7.11 4.36 7.12
C ALA A 215 -6.67 5.54 7.98
N GLY A 216 -7.41 6.63 7.89
CA GLY A 216 -7.16 7.81 8.69
C GLY A 216 -8.43 8.58 8.98
N SER A 217 -8.41 9.28 10.12
CA SER A 217 -9.47 10.21 10.51
C SER A 217 -8.86 11.52 10.96
N THR A 218 -9.62 12.60 10.84
CA THR A 218 -9.18 13.95 11.20
C THR A 218 -8.57 13.99 12.60
N GLY A 219 -7.36 14.53 12.69
CA GLY A 219 -6.61 14.68 13.95
C GLY A 219 -5.92 13.42 14.46
N GLN A 220 -6.05 12.27 13.79
CA GLN A 220 -5.40 11.01 14.16
C GLN A 220 -4.26 10.68 13.19
N PRO A 221 -3.26 9.89 13.63
CA PRO A 221 -2.26 9.36 12.71
C PRO A 221 -2.91 8.35 11.75
N VAL A 222 -2.44 8.34 10.51
CA VAL A 222 -2.86 7.33 9.53
C VAL A 222 -2.27 5.99 9.92
N LYS A 223 -3.12 4.96 9.93
CA LYS A 223 -2.75 3.58 10.21
C LYS A 223 -2.72 2.76 8.92
N MET A 224 -1.80 1.81 8.88
CA MET A 224 -1.70 0.78 7.86
C MET A 224 -2.06 -0.55 8.50
N SER A 225 -3.09 -1.22 8.00
CA SER A 225 -3.47 -2.57 8.44
C SER A 225 -2.91 -3.58 7.46
N PHE A 226 -2.21 -4.58 7.96
CA PHE A 226 -1.62 -5.65 7.17
C PHE A 226 -2.26 -6.98 7.54
N GLU A 227 -2.51 -7.81 6.53
CA GLU A 227 -2.96 -9.18 6.68
C GLU A 227 -2.14 -10.09 5.76
N PHE A 228 -1.36 -10.99 6.34
CA PHE A 228 -0.51 -11.94 5.62
C PHE A 228 -1.05 -13.35 5.74
N THR A 229 -1.09 -14.06 4.61
CA THR A 229 -1.49 -15.47 4.56
C THR A 229 -0.36 -16.30 3.97
N GLY A 230 -0.10 -17.46 4.59
CA GLY A 230 0.92 -18.41 4.12
C GLY A 230 0.78 -19.78 4.73
N PRO A 231 1.50 -20.79 4.21
CA PRO A 231 1.65 -22.07 4.86
C PRO A 231 2.18 -21.93 6.30
N PHE A 232 1.52 -22.58 7.25
CA PHE A 232 1.98 -22.59 8.63
C PHE A 232 3.21 -23.47 8.76
N LYS A 233 4.32 -22.88 9.23
CA LYS A 233 5.61 -23.58 9.35
C LYS A 233 5.74 -24.31 10.67
N ASP A 234 5.78 -23.57 11.77
CA ASP A 234 6.05 -24.07 13.11
C ASP A 234 5.65 -23.09 14.21
N SER A 235 5.66 -23.62 15.44
CA SER A 235 5.69 -22.84 16.67
C SER A 235 6.81 -23.37 17.52
N ASP A 236 7.70 -22.51 17.98
CA ASP A 236 8.86 -22.89 18.79
C ASP A 236 9.09 -21.92 19.95
N ASP A 237 9.80 -22.41 20.97
CA ASP A 237 10.22 -21.60 22.11
C ASP A 237 11.48 -20.82 21.73
N ILE A 238 11.39 -19.49 21.72
CA ILE A 238 12.50 -18.61 21.37
C ILE A 238 12.43 -17.29 22.15
N THR A 239 13.58 -16.70 22.40
CA THR A 239 13.68 -15.38 23.04
C THR A 239 13.01 -14.32 22.19
N LEU A 240 12.27 -13.42 22.84
CA LEU A 240 11.64 -12.26 22.19
C LEU A 240 12.70 -11.39 21.51
N LEU A 241 12.40 -10.93 20.30
CA LEU A 241 13.24 -9.98 19.57
C LEU A 241 13.28 -8.62 20.31
N THR A 242 14.39 -7.91 20.14
CA THR A 242 14.62 -6.56 20.69
C THR A 242 14.95 -5.59 19.56
N PRO A 243 13.97 -5.26 18.67
CA PRO A 243 14.20 -4.38 17.53
C PRO A 243 14.43 -2.93 17.97
N THR A 244 15.02 -2.15 17.06
CA THR A 244 15.05 -0.68 17.19
C THR A 244 13.82 -0.11 16.50
N TYR A 245 13.00 0.58 17.26
CA TYR A 245 11.76 1.19 16.74
C TYR A 245 11.99 2.60 16.19
N PRO A 246 11.14 3.08 15.25
CA PRO A 246 11.16 4.46 14.77
C PRO A 246 10.99 5.44 15.93
N THR A 247 11.77 6.51 15.91
CA THR A 247 11.69 7.59 16.92
C THR A 247 10.85 8.77 16.45
N LEU A 248 10.54 8.84 15.16
CA LEU A 248 9.70 9.89 14.60
C LEU A 248 8.24 9.69 15.00
N VAL A 249 7.57 10.80 15.25
CA VAL A 249 6.13 10.82 15.51
C VAL A 249 5.40 10.74 14.17
N PRO A 250 4.44 9.83 13.98
CA PRO A 250 3.66 9.75 12.76
C PRO A 250 2.87 11.05 12.53
N PRO A 251 2.72 11.50 11.27
CA PRO A 251 1.94 12.69 11.00
C PRO A 251 0.46 12.46 11.27
N ALA A 252 -0.18 13.39 11.97
CA ALA A 252 -1.63 13.38 12.10
C ALA A 252 -2.29 13.86 10.80
N MET A 253 -3.51 13.39 10.54
CA MET A 253 -4.34 13.86 9.43
C MET A 253 -4.89 15.26 9.73
N LEU A 254 -3.99 16.25 9.67
CA LEU A 254 -4.25 17.68 9.81
C LEU A 254 -3.65 18.42 8.65
N ASN A 255 -4.33 19.43 8.11
CA ASN A 255 -4.00 20.09 6.86
C ASN A 255 -3.80 19.09 5.71
N ALA A 256 -4.49 17.99 5.78
CA ALA A 256 -4.52 17.00 4.71
C ALA A 256 -5.36 17.56 3.56
N ASN A 257 -4.73 17.67 2.39
CA ASN A 257 -5.42 18.13 1.19
C ASN A 257 -5.94 16.89 0.45
N LEU A 258 -7.18 16.49 0.72
CA LEU A 258 -7.84 15.45 -0.05
C LEU A 258 -8.60 16.10 -1.21
N SER A 259 -8.23 15.74 -2.41
CA SER A 259 -8.95 16.15 -3.63
C SER A 259 -9.36 14.93 -4.44
N ALA A 260 -10.54 14.99 -5.03
CA ALA A 260 -11.02 13.99 -5.97
C ALA A 260 -11.60 14.69 -7.21
N HIS A 261 -11.30 14.19 -8.41
CA HIS A 261 -11.70 14.77 -9.69
C HIS A 261 -11.38 16.27 -9.80
N THR A 262 -10.20 16.70 -9.32
CA THR A 262 -9.70 18.09 -9.27
C THR A 262 -10.26 18.97 -8.15
N ASP A 263 -11.35 18.58 -7.50
CA ASP A 263 -11.98 19.39 -6.47
C ASP A 263 -11.46 19.01 -5.07
N LEU A 264 -11.20 20.00 -4.24
CA LEU A 264 -10.84 19.80 -2.84
C LEU A 264 -12.09 19.45 -2.04
N LEU A 265 -12.10 18.29 -1.39
CA LEU A 265 -13.25 17.82 -0.62
C LEU A 265 -13.04 18.03 0.89
N ILE A 266 -14.13 18.31 1.60
CA ILE A 266 -14.14 18.35 3.08
C ILE A 266 -14.52 16.94 3.55
N VAL A 267 -13.54 16.21 4.11
CA VAL A 267 -13.70 14.83 4.58
C VAL A 267 -13.23 14.72 6.03
N ASP A 268 -13.80 13.78 6.77
CA ASP A 268 -13.36 13.44 8.14
C ASP A 268 -12.52 12.16 8.16
N SER A 269 -12.86 11.20 7.30
CA SER A 269 -12.17 9.92 7.25
C SER A 269 -11.97 9.43 5.82
N PHE A 270 -10.97 8.57 5.64
CA PHE A 270 -10.75 7.84 4.40
C PHE A 270 -10.24 6.43 4.71
N GLU A 271 -10.50 5.52 3.79
CA GLU A 271 -9.89 4.20 3.75
C GLU A 271 -9.52 3.86 2.30
N ILE A 272 -8.37 3.22 2.09
CA ILE A 272 -7.92 2.68 0.80
C ILE A 272 -7.36 1.29 1.05
N ALA A 273 -7.87 0.28 0.36
CA ALA A 273 -7.44 -1.11 0.49
C ALA A 273 -6.92 -1.67 -0.84
N THR A 274 -5.85 -2.45 -0.77
CA THR A 274 -5.23 -3.08 -1.94
C THR A 274 -6.16 -4.11 -2.60
N GLY A 275 -6.90 -4.89 -1.79
CA GLY A 275 -7.81 -5.93 -2.29
C GLY A 275 -7.10 -7.02 -3.09
N ASN A 276 -5.91 -7.47 -2.66
CA ASN A 276 -5.22 -8.60 -3.28
C ASN A 276 -6.00 -9.90 -3.04
N GLU A 277 -6.28 -10.64 -4.09
CA GLU A 277 -6.77 -12.01 -3.97
C GLU A 277 -5.59 -12.95 -3.74
N LEU A 278 -5.59 -13.62 -2.58
CA LEU A 278 -4.51 -14.50 -2.14
C LEU A 278 -4.88 -15.96 -2.38
N SER A 279 -4.10 -16.68 -3.18
CA SER A 279 -4.29 -18.10 -3.47
C SER A 279 -3.13 -18.93 -2.92
N VAL A 280 -3.43 -19.93 -2.10
CA VAL A 280 -2.44 -20.85 -1.54
C VAL A 280 -2.03 -21.89 -2.59
N ARG A 281 -0.75 -21.91 -2.93
CA ARG A 281 -0.15 -22.88 -3.85
C ARG A 281 0.07 -24.22 -3.15
N ARG A 282 -0.83 -25.17 -3.35
CA ARG A 282 -0.79 -26.50 -2.74
C ARG A 282 0.27 -27.39 -3.39
N SER A 283 0.92 -28.24 -2.59
CA SER A 283 1.88 -29.24 -3.06
C SER A 283 1.87 -30.46 -2.15
N ALA A 284 1.73 -31.64 -2.75
CA ALA A 284 1.84 -32.90 -2.03
C ALA A 284 3.28 -33.22 -1.57
N ASN A 285 4.28 -32.51 -2.10
CA ASN A 285 5.69 -32.71 -1.74
C ASN A 285 6.12 -31.88 -0.54
N ASP A 286 5.28 -30.96 -0.05
CA ASP A 286 5.57 -30.11 1.11
C ASP A 286 4.90 -30.68 2.38
N PRO A 287 5.60 -30.71 3.52
CA PRO A 287 5.04 -31.20 4.80
C PRO A 287 3.81 -30.43 5.31
N ALA A 288 3.66 -29.16 4.93
CA ALA A 288 2.48 -28.34 5.24
C ALA A 288 1.35 -28.55 4.19
N GLY A 289 1.62 -29.28 3.12
CA GLY A 289 0.69 -29.46 1.99
C GLY A 289 0.60 -28.24 1.07
N ALA A 290 1.40 -27.20 1.30
CA ALA A 290 1.45 -25.96 0.54
C ALA A 290 2.86 -25.36 0.55
N ILE A 291 3.27 -24.71 -0.55
CA ILE A 291 4.59 -24.10 -0.71
C ILE A 291 4.54 -22.62 -0.34
N SER A 292 3.59 -21.89 -0.88
CA SER A 292 3.52 -20.43 -0.78
C SER A 292 2.11 -19.92 -1.06
N THR A 293 1.91 -18.63 -0.84
CA THR A 293 0.72 -17.89 -1.28
C THR A 293 1.09 -17.02 -2.48
N LYS A 294 0.18 -16.90 -3.45
CA LYS A 294 0.31 -16.06 -4.64
C LYS A 294 -0.75 -14.98 -4.64
N ILE A 295 -0.40 -13.79 -5.13
CA ILE A 295 -1.37 -12.75 -5.48
C ILE A 295 -1.85 -13.07 -6.89
N THR A 296 -3.14 -13.38 -7.05
CA THR A 296 -3.72 -13.78 -8.34
C THR A 296 -4.46 -12.64 -9.03
N GLN A 297 -4.97 -11.71 -8.25
CA GLN A 297 -5.69 -10.54 -8.72
C GLN A 297 -5.53 -9.41 -7.70
N ARG A 298 -5.66 -8.17 -8.14
CA ARG A 298 -5.74 -6.98 -7.32
C ARG A 298 -7.00 -6.20 -7.69
N SER A 299 -7.75 -5.72 -6.70
CA SER A 299 -8.95 -4.93 -6.89
C SER A 299 -8.95 -3.82 -5.84
N MET A 300 -8.29 -2.71 -6.17
CA MET A 300 -8.16 -1.60 -5.24
C MET A 300 -9.47 -0.87 -5.04
N SER A 301 -9.82 -0.67 -3.81
CA SER A 301 -11.04 0.02 -3.39
C SER A 301 -10.75 1.00 -2.26
N GLY A 302 -11.67 1.92 -2.03
CA GLY A 302 -11.56 2.84 -0.91
C GLY A 302 -12.91 3.37 -0.50
N SER A 303 -12.93 4.17 0.53
CA SER A 303 -14.09 4.93 0.98
C SER A 303 -13.69 6.30 1.52
N ILE A 304 -14.57 7.27 1.34
CA ILE A 304 -14.46 8.62 1.90
C ILE A 304 -15.83 9.09 2.38
N ASP A 305 -15.85 10.07 3.28
CA ASP A 305 -17.07 10.67 3.84
C ASP A 305 -17.17 12.18 3.60
N PRO A 306 -17.24 12.63 2.32
CA PRO A 306 -17.27 14.05 2.01
C PRO A 306 -18.56 14.74 2.49
N GLU A 307 -18.45 16.03 2.85
CA GLU A 307 -19.61 16.89 3.02
C GLU A 307 -20.31 17.09 1.69
N VAL A 308 -21.64 17.17 1.74
CA VAL A 308 -22.47 17.38 0.54
C VAL A 308 -22.29 18.82 0.04
N GLU A 309 -21.85 18.96 -1.18
CA GLU A 309 -21.74 20.22 -1.86
C GLU A 309 -22.88 20.46 -2.84
N THR A 310 -23.00 21.72 -3.32
CA THR A 310 -23.96 22.04 -4.39
C THR A 310 -23.56 21.35 -5.69
N ILE A 311 -24.54 20.97 -6.50
CA ILE A 311 -24.33 20.32 -7.81
C ILE A 311 -23.40 21.16 -8.72
N ALA A 312 -23.43 22.47 -8.57
CA ALA A 312 -22.59 23.38 -9.36
C ALA A 312 -21.09 23.28 -8.98
N ASN A 313 -20.78 22.95 -7.71
CA ASN A 313 -19.41 22.79 -7.25
C ASN A 313 -18.90 21.38 -7.53
N HIS A 314 -19.60 20.35 -7.02
CA HIS A 314 -19.23 18.96 -7.26
C HIS A 314 -20.46 18.06 -7.32
N ASN A 315 -20.72 17.51 -8.49
CA ASN A 315 -21.87 16.62 -8.70
C ASN A 315 -21.45 15.15 -8.55
N PHE A 316 -21.40 14.67 -7.30
CA PHE A 316 -21.03 13.29 -6.97
C PHE A 316 -21.88 12.25 -7.71
N ILE A 317 -23.21 12.44 -7.74
CA ILE A 317 -24.15 11.49 -8.33
C ILE A 317 -23.97 11.41 -9.84
N LEU A 318 -23.79 12.56 -10.53
CA LEU A 318 -23.58 12.56 -11.98
C LEU A 318 -22.26 11.89 -12.35
N LYS A 319 -21.18 12.18 -11.61
CA LYS A 319 -19.87 11.53 -11.81
C LYS A 319 -19.96 10.01 -11.63
N MET A 320 -20.70 9.55 -10.60
CA MET A 320 -20.95 8.12 -10.38
C MET A 320 -21.76 7.52 -11.54
N THR A 321 -22.87 8.15 -11.96
CA THR A 321 -23.74 7.61 -13.01
C THR A 321 -23.09 7.58 -14.39
N ASN A 322 -22.17 8.50 -14.65
CA ASN A 322 -21.37 8.53 -15.88
C ASN A 322 -20.14 7.61 -15.79
N ASN A 323 -19.83 7.11 -14.61
CA ASN A 323 -18.57 6.41 -14.33
C ASN A 323 -17.35 7.27 -14.70
N ASP A 324 -17.41 8.58 -14.35
CA ASP A 324 -16.31 9.49 -14.61
C ASP A 324 -15.08 9.09 -13.78
N GLU A 325 -13.93 9.03 -14.41
CA GLU A 325 -12.65 8.75 -13.74
C GLU A 325 -11.90 10.05 -13.48
N GLY A 326 -11.22 10.12 -12.33
CA GLY A 326 -10.45 11.30 -11.94
C GLY A 326 -9.37 10.99 -10.91
N LEU A 327 -8.48 11.95 -10.72
CA LEU A 327 -7.41 11.82 -9.74
C LEU A 327 -7.95 11.91 -8.30
N LEU A 328 -7.73 10.88 -7.50
CA LEU A 328 -7.80 10.94 -6.05
C LEU A 328 -6.40 11.24 -5.50
N ASP A 329 -6.28 12.26 -4.67
CA ASP A 329 -4.99 12.72 -4.16
C ASP A 329 -5.13 13.20 -2.72
N LEU A 330 -4.32 12.62 -1.83
CA LEU A 330 -4.29 12.94 -0.41
C LEU A 330 -2.85 13.18 0.02
N THR A 331 -2.56 14.35 0.58
CA THR A 331 -1.25 14.67 1.13
C THR A 331 -1.35 14.82 2.65
N ILE A 332 -0.45 14.16 3.40
CA ILE A 332 -0.43 14.10 4.86
C ILE A 332 0.95 14.46 5.37
N GLY A 333 1.01 15.25 6.44
CA GLY A 333 2.28 15.67 7.05
C GLY A 333 2.86 16.92 6.39
N SER A 334 3.82 17.54 7.06
CA SER A 334 4.50 18.77 6.63
C SER A 334 6.03 18.69 6.74
N THR A 335 6.55 17.68 7.43
CA THR A 335 8.00 17.53 7.67
C THR A 335 8.61 16.66 6.61
N THR A 336 9.64 17.12 5.95
CA THR A 336 10.42 16.38 4.95
C THR A 336 10.91 15.04 5.53
N GLY A 337 10.80 13.96 4.75
CA GLY A 337 11.12 12.60 5.21
C GLY A 337 10.06 11.96 6.12
N ASN A 338 8.98 12.69 6.44
CA ASN A 338 7.81 12.21 7.18
C ASN A 338 6.51 12.84 6.61
N ARG A 339 6.51 13.07 5.30
CA ARG A 339 5.39 13.59 4.53
C ARG A 339 5.02 12.57 3.46
N PHE A 340 3.73 12.31 3.31
CA PHE A 340 3.21 11.26 2.44
C PHE A 340 2.16 11.83 1.49
N ARG A 341 2.15 11.30 0.27
CA ARG A 341 1.11 11.56 -0.71
C ARG A 341 0.58 10.23 -1.23
N LEU A 342 -0.72 10.01 -1.06
CA LEU A 342 -1.44 8.84 -1.54
C LEU A 342 -2.23 9.26 -2.77
N GLN A 343 -2.09 8.53 -3.87
CA GLN A 343 -2.82 8.82 -5.11
C GLN A 343 -3.49 7.56 -5.66
N GLY A 344 -4.75 7.74 -6.13
CA GLY A 344 -5.40 6.88 -7.09
C GLY A 344 -5.53 7.65 -8.41
N PRO A 345 -4.64 7.43 -9.40
CA PRO A 345 -4.63 8.21 -10.64
C PRO A 345 -5.94 8.19 -11.42
N ASN A 346 -6.65 7.06 -11.36
CA ASN A 346 -7.95 6.84 -11.99
C ASN A 346 -8.95 6.33 -10.96
N CYS A 347 -9.58 7.24 -10.23
CA CYS A 347 -10.58 6.91 -9.22
C CYS A 347 -11.99 7.18 -9.81
N SER A 348 -12.88 6.22 -9.66
CA SER A 348 -14.31 6.37 -9.94
C SER A 348 -15.15 6.15 -8.69
N TYR A 349 -16.32 6.77 -8.64
CA TYR A 349 -17.28 6.60 -7.55
C TYR A 349 -18.14 5.36 -7.80
N ALA A 350 -18.00 4.34 -6.95
CA ALA A 350 -18.69 3.06 -7.08
C ALA A 350 -20.05 3.04 -6.36
N GLY A 351 -20.18 3.82 -5.28
CA GLY A 351 -21.41 3.91 -4.51
C GLY A 351 -21.52 5.24 -3.78
N VAL A 352 -22.72 5.73 -3.59
CA VAL A 352 -23.04 6.96 -2.83
C VAL A 352 -24.24 6.70 -1.94
N SER A 353 -24.09 6.89 -0.64
CA SER A 353 -25.20 6.86 0.33
C SER A 353 -25.20 8.12 1.19
N GLY A 354 -26.41 8.63 1.48
CA GLY A 354 -26.59 9.83 2.31
C GLY A 354 -26.29 9.56 3.76
N GLY A 355 -25.62 10.50 4.43
CA GLY A 355 -25.30 10.47 5.85
C GLY A 355 -25.45 11.85 6.49
N GLU A 356 -25.15 11.93 7.78
CA GLU A 356 -25.17 13.15 8.56
C GLU A 356 -24.04 13.13 9.58
N ARG A 357 -23.38 14.27 9.75
CA ARG A 357 -22.32 14.46 10.74
C ARG A 357 -22.53 15.79 11.46
N GLY A 358 -23.00 15.75 12.72
CA GLY A 358 -23.21 16.94 13.54
C GLY A 358 -24.19 17.98 12.96
N GLY A 359 -25.22 17.54 12.26
CA GLY A 359 -26.22 18.40 11.59
C GLY A 359 -25.84 18.80 10.16
N ILE A 360 -24.67 18.38 9.67
CA ILE A 360 -24.19 18.62 8.29
C ILE A 360 -24.45 17.37 7.46
N SER A 361 -25.03 17.54 6.27
CA SER A 361 -25.23 16.45 5.34
C SER A 361 -23.89 15.96 4.77
N THR A 362 -23.66 14.66 4.81
CA THR A 362 -22.49 14.00 4.23
C THR A 362 -22.90 12.91 3.26
N TYR A 363 -21.97 12.48 2.43
CA TYR A 363 -22.08 11.23 1.70
C TYR A 363 -21.09 10.21 2.28
N SER A 364 -21.49 8.95 2.32
CA SER A 364 -20.57 7.82 2.41
C SER A 364 -20.37 7.31 0.99
N MET A 365 -19.14 7.35 0.52
CA MET A 365 -18.80 7.07 -0.87
C MET A 365 -17.85 5.91 -0.95
N ASP A 366 -18.20 4.92 -1.78
CA ASP A 366 -17.30 3.85 -2.18
C ASP A 366 -16.51 4.28 -3.42
N LEU A 367 -15.21 4.00 -3.40
CA LEU A 367 -14.28 4.34 -4.47
C LEU A 367 -13.76 3.06 -5.12
N SER A 368 -13.63 3.09 -6.45
CA SER A 368 -12.86 2.12 -7.21
C SER A 368 -11.63 2.80 -7.78
N LEU A 369 -10.45 2.28 -7.46
CA LEU A 369 -9.19 2.77 -7.99
C LEU A 369 -8.78 1.88 -9.16
N ASN A 370 -8.82 2.44 -10.35
CA ASN A 370 -8.62 1.70 -11.59
C ASN A 370 -7.22 1.97 -12.15
N GLU A 371 -6.66 1.00 -12.86
CA GLU A 371 -5.46 1.24 -13.63
C GLU A 371 -5.78 1.94 -14.95
N THR A 372 -4.82 2.69 -15.47
CA THR A 372 -4.90 3.24 -16.83
C THR A 372 -4.38 2.19 -17.82
N SER A 373 -4.44 2.51 -19.11
CA SER A 373 -3.86 1.67 -20.17
C SER A 373 -2.34 1.39 -20.01
N LEU A 374 -1.67 2.06 -19.07
CA LEU A 374 -0.24 1.86 -18.78
C LEU A 374 0.04 0.70 -17.83
N GLY A 375 -0.96 0.23 -17.07
CA GLY A 375 -0.83 -0.82 -16.06
C GLY A 375 -0.04 -0.40 -14.82
N ASP A 376 -0.20 -1.15 -13.72
CA ASP A 376 0.50 -0.97 -12.43
C ASP A 376 0.50 0.48 -11.90
N ASN A 377 -0.60 1.20 -12.12
CA ASN A 377 -0.73 2.60 -11.71
C ASN A 377 -2.07 2.91 -11.03
N ASP A 378 -2.75 1.92 -10.54
CA ASP A 378 -4.00 2.02 -9.77
C ASP A 378 -3.79 2.76 -8.43
N PHE A 379 -2.59 2.68 -7.84
CA PHE A 379 -2.24 3.36 -6.60
C PHE A 379 -0.77 3.80 -6.55
N ARG A 380 -0.50 4.88 -5.84
CA ARG A 380 0.83 5.41 -5.58
C ARG A 380 0.94 5.90 -4.14
N LEU A 381 1.97 5.50 -3.43
CA LEU A 381 2.35 6.05 -2.13
C LEU A 381 3.72 6.70 -2.24
N LEU A 382 3.78 8.00 -2.11
CA LEU A 382 5.00 8.81 -2.13
C LEU A 382 5.42 9.18 -0.70
N CYS A 383 6.70 9.09 -0.40
CA CYS A 383 7.36 9.67 0.78
C CYS A 383 8.38 10.71 0.33
N PHE A 384 8.32 11.95 0.86
CA PHE A 384 9.14 13.08 0.39
C PHE A 384 9.36 14.16 1.45
#